data_92b3c745e43896af8244bb7c2c5c1333
#
_entry.id   92b3c745e43896af8244bb7c2c5c1333
#
_cell.length_a   1.000
_cell.length_b   1.000
_cell.length_c   1.000
_cell.angle_alpha   90.00
_cell.angle_beta   90.00
_cell.angle_gamma   90.00
#
_symmetry.space_group_name_H-M   'P 1'
#
loop_
_entity.id
_entity.type
_entity.pdbx_description
1 polymer ?
#
loop_
_entity_poly.entity_id
_entity_poly.type
_entity_poly.pdbx_seq_one_letter_code
_entity_poly.pdbx_strand_id
1 'polypeptide(L)'
;KRRLPDMQLDTYEFYWKDGVSKDYDPLADDEDQNTEVPEEIVTYYWNKLAGCKSFKQHQAVIAEANNEGIKVVDNRMKIADATRMCVNARVQGSAADLTKFAMLSISRCEELKQLGFRLLIQVHDEIIGECPEENKIRCAELLSECMINAASLSVPLKCDVEITKCWYENE
;
A
#
# COMPACT_ATOMS: atom_id res chain seq x y z
N LYS A 1 1.58 12.42 -1.77
CA LYS A 1 0.50 11.70 -1.05
C LYS A 1 -0.15 10.74 -2.04
N ARG A 2 0.02 9.42 -1.85
CA ARG A 2 -0.71 8.41 -2.63
C ARG A 2 -2.18 8.45 -2.20
N ARG A 3 -3.10 8.70 -3.12
CA ARG A 3 -4.53 8.52 -2.87
C ARG A 3 -4.82 7.02 -2.78
N LEU A 4 -5.56 6.62 -1.76
CA LEU A 4 -6.10 5.27 -1.60
C LEU A 4 -7.63 5.38 -1.73
N PRO A 5 -8.17 5.46 -2.96
CA PRO A 5 -9.57 5.75 -3.20
C PRO A 5 -10.51 4.67 -2.63
N ASP A 6 -10.03 3.41 -2.59
CA ASP A 6 -10.88 2.28 -2.21
C ASP A 6 -11.18 2.19 -0.69
N MET A 7 -10.52 3.03 0.14
CA MET A 7 -10.84 3.09 1.58
C MET A 7 -12.14 3.85 1.90
N GLN A 8 -12.69 4.57 0.92
CA GLN A 8 -13.93 5.33 1.07
C GLN A 8 -15.13 4.63 0.43
N LEU A 9 -14.94 3.40 -0.07
CA LEU A 9 -16.01 2.60 -0.63
C LEU A 9 -16.92 2.06 0.47
N ASP A 10 -18.20 2.03 0.19
CA ASP A 10 -19.15 1.27 1.00
C ASP A 10 -18.89 -0.24 0.82
N THR A 11 -19.15 -1.00 1.90
CA THR A 11 -18.93 -2.45 1.90
C THR A 11 -19.72 -3.14 0.80
N TYR A 12 -20.95 -2.69 0.58
CA TYR A 12 -21.80 -3.12 -0.51
C TYR A 12 -22.41 -1.91 -1.18
N GLU A 13 -22.40 -1.92 -2.51
CA GLU A 13 -23.05 -0.91 -3.33
C GLU A 13 -24.15 -1.57 -4.14
N PHE A 14 -25.26 -0.88 -4.31
CA PHE A 14 -26.47 -1.39 -4.96
C PHE A 14 -26.83 -0.51 -6.14
N TYR A 15 -27.05 -1.12 -7.28
CA TYR A 15 -27.41 -0.45 -8.52
C TYR A 15 -28.53 -1.20 -9.22
N TRP A 16 -29.36 -0.49 -9.98
CA TRP A 16 -30.24 -1.15 -10.92
C TRP A 16 -29.43 -1.84 -12.02
N LYS A 17 -29.80 -3.05 -12.41
CA LYS A 17 -29.01 -3.92 -13.29
C LYS A 17 -28.77 -3.30 -14.67
N ASP A 18 -29.74 -2.55 -15.17
CA ASP A 18 -29.70 -1.90 -16.48
C ASP A 18 -29.47 -0.36 -16.37
N GLY A 19 -29.08 0.10 -15.17
CA GLY A 19 -28.90 1.52 -14.86
C GLY A 19 -30.22 2.30 -14.73
N VAL A 20 -31.33 1.59 -14.70
CA VAL A 20 -32.67 2.15 -14.71
C VAL A 20 -33.54 1.44 -13.68
N SER A 21 -34.36 2.19 -12.93
CA SER A 21 -35.37 1.66 -12.02
C SER A 21 -36.37 0.77 -12.77
N LYS A 22 -36.97 -0.23 -12.06
CA LYS A 22 -38.08 -1.03 -12.60
C LYS A 22 -39.29 -0.19 -13.06
N ASP A 23 -39.45 0.98 -12.43
CA ASP A 23 -40.54 1.92 -12.66
C ASP A 23 -40.11 3.04 -13.62
N TYR A 24 -39.01 2.85 -14.36
CA TYR A 24 -38.52 3.82 -15.36
C TYR A 24 -39.54 3.99 -16.48
N ASP A 25 -40.04 5.21 -16.61
CA ASP A 25 -40.90 5.62 -17.74
C ASP A 25 -40.05 6.40 -18.77
N PRO A 26 -39.81 5.85 -19.97
CA PRO A 26 -39.03 6.53 -21.00
C PRO A 26 -39.70 7.80 -21.56
N LEU A 27 -40.94 8.10 -21.17
CA LEU A 27 -41.70 9.28 -21.58
C LEU A 27 -41.81 10.35 -20.49
N ALA A 28 -41.32 10.06 -19.26
CA ALA A 28 -41.28 11.04 -18.19
C ALA A 28 -40.05 11.94 -18.32
N ASP A 29 -40.15 13.19 -17.82
CA ASP A 29 -39.03 14.11 -17.78
C ASP A 29 -37.89 13.58 -16.90
N ASP A 30 -36.62 13.74 -17.34
CA ASP A 30 -35.42 13.19 -16.69
C ASP A 30 -35.23 13.65 -15.23
N GLU A 31 -35.84 14.76 -14.81
CA GLU A 31 -35.74 15.31 -13.45
C GLU A 31 -36.55 14.52 -12.41
N ASP A 32 -37.56 13.75 -12.83
CA ASP A 32 -38.44 12.98 -11.92
C ASP A 32 -38.10 11.47 -11.83
N GLN A 33 -37.09 11.00 -12.56
CA GLN A 33 -36.76 9.57 -12.57
C GLN A 33 -35.76 9.22 -11.48
N ASN A 34 -36.21 8.44 -10.51
CA ASN A 34 -35.36 7.93 -9.43
C ASN A 34 -34.50 6.77 -9.97
N THR A 35 -33.26 7.06 -10.34
CA THR A 35 -32.28 6.08 -10.82
C THR A 35 -31.58 5.34 -9.68
N GLU A 36 -31.76 5.80 -8.44
CA GLU A 36 -31.18 5.18 -7.25
C GLU A 36 -32.06 4.05 -6.72
N VAL A 37 -31.41 3.00 -6.18
CA VAL A 37 -32.12 1.92 -5.51
C VAL A 37 -32.69 2.47 -4.19
N PRO A 38 -34.01 2.29 -3.90
CA PRO A 38 -34.61 2.79 -2.68
C PRO A 38 -33.88 2.33 -1.42
N GLU A 39 -33.74 3.23 -0.44
CA GLU A 39 -33.01 3.00 0.80
C GLU A 39 -33.54 1.79 1.59
N GLU A 40 -34.84 1.54 1.53
CA GLU A 40 -35.47 0.37 2.19
C GLU A 40 -34.95 -0.95 1.59
N ILE A 41 -34.79 -1.02 0.28
CA ILE A 41 -34.28 -2.19 -0.44
C ILE A 41 -32.78 -2.36 -0.16
N VAL A 42 -32.01 -1.26 -0.20
CA VAL A 42 -30.60 -1.23 0.17
C VAL A 42 -30.43 -1.77 1.58
N THR A 43 -31.17 -1.25 2.55
CA THR A 43 -31.12 -1.67 3.96
C THR A 43 -31.49 -3.15 4.13
N TYR A 44 -32.51 -3.63 3.42
CA TYR A 44 -32.93 -5.03 3.45
C TYR A 44 -31.78 -5.97 3.00
N TYR A 45 -31.22 -5.73 1.82
CA TYR A 45 -30.17 -6.59 1.29
C TYR A 45 -28.84 -6.42 2.04
N TRP A 46 -28.54 -5.23 2.52
CA TRP A 46 -27.36 -4.97 3.33
C TRP A 46 -27.39 -5.80 4.63
N ASN A 47 -28.51 -5.76 5.37
CA ASN A 47 -28.68 -6.54 6.60
C ASN A 47 -28.62 -8.05 6.32
N LYS A 48 -29.20 -8.50 5.23
CA LYS A 48 -29.19 -9.90 4.82
C LYS A 48 -27.78 -10.38 4.47
N LEU A 49 -26.99 -9.57 3.76
CA LEU A 49 -25.58 -9.84 3.44
C LEU A 49 -24.68 -9.81 4.70
N ALA A 50 -24.88 -8.84 5.58
CA ALA A 50 -24.15 -8.73 6.84
C ALA A 50 -24.42 -9.93 7.78
N GLY A 51 -25.61 -10.51 7.73
CA GLY A 51 -25.98 -11.71 8.50
C GLY A 51 -25.45 -13.04 7.95
N CYS A 52 -24.89 -13.07 6.74
CA CYS A 52 -24.38 -14.29 6.12
C CYS A 52 -23.13 -14.83 6.82
N LYS A 53 -23.16 -16.09 7.20
CA LYS A 53 -22.05 -16.79 7.89
C LYS A 53 -21.16 -17.60 6.93
N SER A 54 -21.60 -17.81 5.68
CA SER A 54 -20.86 -18.60 4.70
C SER A 54 -20.88 -17.94 3.33
N PHE A 55 -19.84 -18.22 2.53
CA PHE A 55 -19.76 -17.76 1.15
C PHE A 55 -20.97 -18.19 0.31
N LYS A 56 -21.47 -19.43 0.53
CA LYS A 56 -22.64 -19.95 -0.20
C LYS A 56 -23.90 -19.15 0.10
N GLN A 57 -24.12 -18.78 1.38
CA GLN A 57 -25.25 -17.93 1.77
C GLN A 57 -25.14 -16.54 1.15
N HIS A 58 -23.93 -15.98 1.15
CA HIS A 58 -23.66 -14.68 0.56
C HIS A 58 -23.96 -14.66 -0.93
N GLN A 59 -23.52 -15.67 -1.68
CA GLN A 59 -23.82 -15.82 -3.10
C GLN A 59 -25.33 -16.00 -3.38
N ALA A 60 -26.04 -16.70 -2.51
CA ALA A 60 -27.49 -16.87 -2.64
C ALA A 60 -28.23 -15.53 -2.52
N VAL A 61 -27.83 -14.68 -1.56
CA VAL A 61 -28.44 -13.34 -1.39
C VAL A 61 -28.14 -12.44 -2.58
N ILE A 62 -26.90 -12.48 -3.11
CA ILE A 62 -26.56 -11.73 -4.32
C ILE A 62 -27.37 -12.21 -5.52
N ALA A 63 -27.56 -13.52 -5.67
CA ALA A 63 -28.37 -14.08 -6.75
C ALA A 63 -29.85 -13.66 -6.64
N GLU A 64 -30.39 -13.61 -5.41
CA GLU A 64 -31.74 -13.13 -5.12
C GLU A 64 -31.91 -11.66 -5.54
N ALA A 65 -30.99 -10.78 -5.11
CA ALA A 65 -31.01 -9.37 -5.51
C ALA A 65 -30.92 -9.21 -7.04
N ASN A 66 -30.03 -9.99 -7.68
CA ASN A 66 -29.90 -9.98 -9.13
C ASN A 66 -31.18 -10.41 -9.86
N ASN A 67 -31.95 -11.34 -9.31
CA ASN A 67 -33.24 -11.76 -9.89
C ASN A 67 -34.30 -10.65 -9.77
N GLU A 68 -34.17 -9.78 -8.77
CA GLU A 68 -35.02 -8.59 -8.60
C GLU A 68 -34.53 -7.39 -9.42
N GLY A 69 -33.50 -7.57 -10.22
CA GLY A 69 -32.94 -6.52 -11.08
C GLY A 69 -31.95 -5.60 -10.38
N ILE A 70 -31.46 -5.98 -9.18
CA ILE A 70 -30.52 -5.21 -8.39
C ILE A 70 -29.13 -5.84 -8.53
N LYS A 71 -28.16 -5.09 -9.03
CA LYS A 71 -26.75 -5.46 -9.05
C LYS A 71 -26.10 -5.10 -7.73
N VAL A 72 -25.57 -6.09 -7.02
CA VAL A 72 -24.80 -5.90 -5.79
C VAL A 72 -23.32 -5.94 -6.11
N VAL A 73 -22.59 -4.91 -5.73
CA VAL A 73 -21.13 -4.84 -5.80
C VAL A 73 -20.56 -5.07 -4.40
N ASP A 74 -19.79 -6.12 -4.23
CA ASP A 74 -19.11 -6.46 -2.99
C ASP A 74 -17.71 -5.86 -2.99
N ASN A 75 -17.50 -4.84 -2.18
CA ASN A 75 -16.23 -4.11 -2.10
C ASN A 75 -15.32 -4.61 -0.96
N ARG A 76 -15.71 -5.64 -0.21
CA ARG A 76 -14.92 -6.13 0.94
C ARG A 76 -13.48 -6.47 0.58
N MET A 77 -13.26 -7.11 -0.56
CA MET A 77 -11.91 -7.43 -1.02
C MET A 77 -11.11 -6.16 -1.33
N LYS A 78 -11.71 -5.21 -2.02
CA LYS A 78 -11.07 -3.92 -2.36
C LYS A 78 -10.71 -3.13 -1.10
N ILE A 79 -11.65 -3.06 -0.13
CA ILE A 79 -11.41 -2.38 1.16
C ILE A 79 -10.29 -3.07 1.94
N ALA A 80 -10.27 -4.41 1.99
CA ALA A 80 -9.22 -5.17 2.64
C ALA A 80 -7.85 -4.95 1.97
N ASP A 81 -7.80 -4.91 0.65
CA ASP A 81 -6.57 -4.61 -0.11
C ASP A 81 -6.09 -3.18 0.14
N ALA A 82 -7.00 -2.21 0.09
CA ALA A 82 -6.68 -0.82 0.39
C ALA A 82 -6.14 -0.66 1.83
N THR A 83 -6.73 -1.36 2.79
CA THR A 83 -6.25 -1.36 4.18
C THR A 83 -4.84 -1.94 4.29
N ARG A 84 -4.57 -3.08 3.62
CA ARG A 84 -3.22 -3.67 3.56
C ARG A 84 -2.22 -2.71 2.91
N MET A 85 -2.62 -2.05 1.82
CA MET A 85 -1.79 -1.04 1.14
C MET A 85 -1.48 0.16 2.03
N CYS A 86 -2.43 0.60 2.87
CA CYS A 86 -2.22 1.67 3.85
C CYS A 86 -1.14 1.30 4.87
N VAL A 87 -1.24 0.11 5.45
CA VAL A 87 -0.25 -0.38 6.42
C VAL A 87 1.13 -0.50 5.76
N ASN A 88 1.18 -1.13 4.58
CA ASN A 88 2.42 -1.27 3.83
C ASN A 88 3.04 0.09 3.44
N ALA A 89 2.22 1.06 3.03
CA ALA A 89 2.72 2.39 2.67
C ALA A 89 3.37 3.10 3.87
N ARG A 90 2.83 2.91 5.09
CA ARG A 90 3.46 3.44 6.31
C ARG A 90 4.78 2.77 6.62
N VAL A 91 4.82 1.44 6.59
CA VAL A 91 6.04 0.67 6.91
C VAL A 91 7.13 0.97 5.88
N GLN A 92 6.83 0.85 4.60
CA GLN A 92 7.79 1.12 3.52
C GLN A 92 8.22 2.59 3.46
N GLY A 93 7.28 3.52 3.72
CA GLY A 93 7.61 4.94 3.80
C GLY A 93 8.55 5.26 4.95
N SER A 94 8.34 4.66 6.12
CA SER A 94 9.23 4.82 7.27
C SER A 94 10.62 4.20 7.00
N ALA A 95 10.68 3.04 6.35
CA ALA A 95 11.94 2.42 5.95
C ALA A 95 12.72 3.30 4.96
N ALA A 96 12.02 3.88 3.97
CA ALA A 96 12.65 4.80 3.03
C ALA A 96 13.18 6.08 3.70
N ASP A 97 12.49 6.61 4.69
CA ASP A 97 12.97 7.76 5.45
C ASP A 97 14.20 7.38 6.30
N LEU A 98 14.22 6.19 6.87
CA LEU A 98 15.37 5.66 7.59
C LEU A 98 16.61 5.58 6.69
N THR A 99 16.45 5.02 5.49
CA THR A 99 17.54 4.95 4.51
C THR A 99 18.05 6.35 4.10
N LYS A 100 17.15 7.32 3.94
CA LYS A 100 17.56 8.73 3.69
C LYS A 100 18.34 9.32 4.85
N PHE A 101 17.95 9.07 6.09
CA PHE A 101 18.73 9.53 7.25
C PHE A 101 20.11 8.88 7.28
N ALA A 102 20.21 7.59 6.95
CA ALA A 102 21.51 6.92 6.81
C ALA A 102 22.37 7.57 5.73
N MET A 103 21.83 7.84 4.55
CA MET A 103 22.54 8.53 3.46
C MET A 103 23.04 9.93 3.88
N LEU A 104 22.20 10.69 4.61
CA LEU A 104 22.60 11.98 5.14
C LEU A 104 23.72 11.86 6.18
N SER A 105 23.66 10.85 7.05
CA SER A 105 24.71 10.57 8.03
C SER A 105 26.04 10.23 7.33
N ILE A 106 26.01 9.35 6.33
CA ILE A 106 27.16 8.98 5.51
C ILE A 106 27.75 10.20 4.81
N SER A 107 26.89 11.02 4.17
CA SER A 107 27.35 12.20 3.43
C SER A 107 27.97 13.30 4.31
N ARG A 108 27.64 13.31 5.62
CA ARG A 108 28.16 14.26 6.61
C ARG A 108 29.39 13.73 7.35
N CYS A 109 29.70 12.45 7.23
CA CYS A 109 30.84 11.84 7.88
C CYS A 109 32.15 12.31 7.22
N GLU A 110 32.89 13.19 7.91
CA GLU A 110 34.14 13.75 7.39
C GLU A 110 35.20 12.67 7.27
N GLU A 111 35.23 11.67 8.14
CA GLU A 111 36.21 10.57 8.07
C GLU A 111 36.03 9.74 6.79
N LEU A 112 34.77 9.42 6.42
CA LEU A 112 34.47 8.74 5.16
C LEU A 112 34.93 9.53 3.94
N LYS A 113 34.77 10.86 3.95
CA LYS A 113 35.25 11.73 2.87
C LYS A 113 36.78 11.73 2.76
N GLN A 114 37.48 11.80 3.89
CA GLN A 114 38.95 11.77 3.94
C GLN A 114 39.51 10.43 3.46
N LEU A 115 38.80 9.34 3.74
CA LEU A 115 39.14 8.00 3.27
C LEU A 115 38.84 7.78 1.78
N GLY A 116 38.20 8.74 1.12
CA GLY A 116 37.87 8.70 -0.30
C GLY A 116 36.59 7.88 -0.60
N PHE A 117 35.75 7.65 0.40
CA PHE A 117 34.47 6.97 0.18
C PHE A 117 33.53 7.85 -0.66
N ARG A 118 32.87 7.23 -1.63
CA ARG A 118 31.84 7.86 -2.49
C ARG A 118 30.60 7.02 -2.49
N LEU A 119 29.48 7.63 -2.10
CA LEU A 119 28.16 7.02 -2.24
C LEU A 119 27.76 7.05 -3.71
N LEU A 120 27.39 5.90 -4.28
CA LEU A 120 27.05 5.75 -5.70
C LEU A 120 25.55 5.66 -5.92
N ILE A 121 24.89 4.70 -5.28
CA ILE A 121 23.47 4.41 -5.53
C ILE A 121 22.80 3.86 -4.27
N GLN A 122 21.49 4.07 -4.18
CA GLN A 122 20.62 3.45 -3.19
C GLN A 122 19.61 2.59 -3.91
N VAL A 123 19.49 1.32 -3.53
CA VAL A 123 18.54 0.35 -4.07
C VAL A 123 17.72 -0.23 -2.91
N HIS A 124 16.43 0.13 -2.83
CA HIS A 124 15.55 -0.24 -1.71
C HIS A 124 16.11 0.19 -0.35
N ASP A 125 16.61 -0.75 0.44
CA ASP A 125 17.23 -0.60 1.76
C ASP A 125 18.76 -0.76 1.74
N GLU A 126 19.34 -0.96 0.57
CA GLU A 126 20.77 -1.09 0.37
C GLU A 126 21.41 0.23 -0.06
N ILE A 127 22.62 0.49 0.42
CA ILE A 127 23.44 1.62 0.03
C ILE A 127 24.75 1.09 -0.54
N ILE A 128 25.05 1.48 -1.78
CA ILE A 128 26.24 1.06 -2.49
C ILE A 128 27.17 2.26 -2.63
N GLY A 129 28.42 2.04 -2.30
CA GLY A 129 29.47 3.03 -2.44
C GLY A 129 30.79 2.41 -2.89
N GLU A 130 31.73 3.26 -3.21
CA GLU A 130 33.10 2.87 -3.56
C GLU A 130 34.11 3.55 -2.66
N CYS A 131 35.25 2.91 -2.44
CA CYS A 131 36.38 3.50 -1.73
C CYS A 131 37.69 2.90 -2.24
N PRO A 132 38.85 3.57 -1.98
CA PRO A 132 40.15 2.97 -2.20
C PRO A 132 40.32 1.65 -1.46
N GLU A 133 41.00 0.68 -2.09
CA GLU A 133 41.13 -0.67 -1.52
C GLU A 133 41.85 -0.68 -0.17
N GLU A 134 42.82 0.21 0.03
CA GLU A 134 43.52 0.38 1.30
C GLU A 134 42.62 0.80 2.47
N ASN A 135 41.50 1.47 2.20
CA ASN A 135 40.62 2.03 3.22
C ASN A 135 39.35 1.19 3.40
N LYS A 136 39.17 0.10 2.66
CA LYS A 136 37.91 -0.68 2.57
C LYS A 136 37.36 -1.14 3.92
N ILE A 137 38.23 -1.62 4.82
CA ILE A 137 37.81 -2.11 6.14
C ILE A 137 37.26 -0.96 7.00
N ARG A 138 38.04 0.16 7.05
CA ARG A 138 37.60 1.32 7.86
C ARG A 138 36.37 1.98 7.29
N CYS A 139 36.26 2.08 5.98
CA CYS A 139 35.05 2.57 5.31
C CYS A 139 33.83 1.67 5.63
N ALA A 140 33.97 0.36 5.62
CA ALA A 140 32.91 -0.59 5.96
C ALA A 140 32.40 -0.41 7.42
N GLU A 141 33.32 -0.27 8.37
CA GLU A 141 32.99 0.01 9.78
C GLU A 141 32.19 1.29 9.94
N LEU A 142 32.69 2.40 9.37
CA LEU A 142 32.03 3.72 9.44
C LEU A 142 30.69 3.73 8.73
N LEU A 143 30.58 3.02 7.60
CA LEU A 143 29.31 2.88 6.88
C LEU A 143 28.27 2.18 7.74
N SER A 144 28.64 1.04 8.38
CA SER A 144 27.80 0.33 9.31
C SER A 144 27.37 1.21 10.49
N GLU A 145 28.31 1.93 11.10
CA GLU A 145 28.02 2.87 12.21
C GLU A 145 27.03 3.96 11.78
N CYS A 146 27.23 4.59 10.63
CA CYS A 146 26.33 5.61 10.09
C CYS A 146 24.91 5.06 9.83
N MET A 147 24.79 3.83 9.35
CA MET A 147 23.50 3.20 9.06
C MET A 147 22.78 2.78 10.35
N ILE A 148 23.47 2.14 11.29
CA ILE A 148 22.90 1.70 12.56
C ILE A 148 22.43 2.89 13.40
N ASN A 149 23.17 3.98 13.39
CA ASN A 149 22.86 5.19 14.16
C ASN A 149 21.98 6.21 13.38
N ALA A 150 21.44 5.84 12.22
CA ALA A 150 20.63 6.73 11.39
C ALA A 150 19.37 7.22 12.12
N ALA A 151 18.81 6.41 13.02
CA ALA A 151 17.68 6.80 13.87
C ALA A 151 17.71 6.05 15.21
N SER A 152 17.20 6.71 16.23
CA SER A 152 16.98 6.08 17.55
C SER A 152 15.62 5.37 17.55
N LEU A 153 15.64 4.04 17.52
CA LEU A 153 14.45 3.20 17.56
C LEU A 153 14.41 2.38 18.85
N SER A 154 13.22 1.89 19.21
CA SER A 154 13.05 0.97 20.35
C SER A 154 13.68 -0.41 20.12
N VAL A 155 13.95 -0.74 18.86
CA VAL A 155 14.63 -1.97 18.43
C VAL A 155 15.93 -1.56 17.73
N PRO A 156 17.07 -2.19 18.07
CA PRO A 156 18.35 -1.86 17.43
C PRO A 156 18.31 -2.22 15.94
N LEU A 157 18.83 -1.31 15.13
CA LEU A 157 19.05 -1.55 13.71
C LEU A 157 20.23 -2.51 13.55
N LYS A 158 20.15 -3.37 12.54
CA LYS A 158 21.26 -4.20 12.07
C LYS A 158 21.62 -3.78 10.66
N CYS A 159 22.90 -3.75 10.38
CA CYS A 159 23.44 -3.48 9.06
C CYS A 159 24.56 -4.49 8.79
N ASP A 160 24.41 -5.25 7.74
CA ASP A 160 25.45 -6.12 7.22
C ASP A 160 26.18 -5.37 6.10
N VAL A 161 27.51 -5.40 6.12
CA VAL A 161 28.33 -4.74 5.12
C VAL A 161 29.14 -5.77 4.37
N GLU A 162 29.04 -5.74 3.06
CA GLU A 162 29.74 -6.62 2.15
C GLU A 162 30.79 -5.84 1.36
N ILE A 163 31.97 -6.38 1.19
CA ILE A 163 33.09 -5.77 0.46
C ILE A 163 33.37 -6.63 -0.75
N THR A 164 33.12 -6.09 -1.93
CA THR A 164 33.34 -6.77 -3.21
C THR A 164 34.19 -5.92 -4.14
N LYS A 165 34.75 -6.52 -5.17
CA LYS A 165 35.53 -5.80 -6.20
C LYS A 165 34.63 -5.20 -7.28
N CYS A 166 33.49 -5.81 -7.52
CA CYS A 166 32.48 -5.31 -8.42
C CYS A 166 31.09 -5.78 -7.98
N TRP A 167 30.06 -5.10 -8.45
CA TRP A 167 28.66 -5.38 -8.04
C TRP A 167 28.17 -6.79 -8.41
N TYR A 168 28.80 -7.47 -9.39
CA TYR A 168 28.39 -8.80 -9.87
C TYR A 168 29.13 -9.97 -9.19
N GLU A 169 29.95 -9.73 -8.17
CA GLU A 169 30.70 -10.80 -7.48
C GLU A 169 29.91 -11.53 -6.38
N ASN A 170 28.63 -11.21 -6.19
CA ASN A 170 27.78 -11.78 -5.15
C ASN A 170 26.87 -12.91 -5.67
N GLU A 171 27.34 -13.75 -6.57
CA GLU A 171 26.69 -15.02 -6.91
C GLU A 171 27.42 -16.22 -6.31
#